data_840a7e6478d84659a481f21e00969e57
#
_entry.id   840a7e6478d84659a481f21e00969e57
#
_cell.length_a   1.000
_cell.length_b   1.000
_cell.length_c   1.000
_cell.angle_alpha   90.00
_cell.angle_beta   90.00
_cell.angle_gamma   90.00
#
_symmetry.space_group_name_H-M   'P 1'
#
loop_
_entity.id
_entity.type
_entity.pdbx_description
1 polymer ?
#
loop_
_entity_poly.entity_id
_entity_poly.type
_entity_poly.pdbx_seq_one_letter_code
_entity_poly.pdbx_strand_id
1 'polypeptide(L)'
;MNQQKFIITPYNPQFAKQTVKMWRDSKERAIGQKEAHSFENHIHFLNQILYKQYQVDLVLMDDKVVGMAAYNDREISQLYIHVDYQGIGIGQALLDRVKERSCGTITLSTFEVNKNAQQFYEKNGFKIIGKGQENEENLPDIQYEWEKE
;
A
#
# COMPACT_ATOMS: atom_id res chain seq x y z
N MET A 1 4.82 10.47 28.27
CA MET A 1 4.54 10.68 26.85
C MET A 1 4.02 9.41 26.24
N ASN A 2 2.85 9.48 25.66
CA ASN A 2 2.28 8.34 24.98
C ASN A 2 2.83 8.25 23.57
N GLN A 3 3.82 7.38 23.38
CA GLN A 3 4.22 7.02 22.04
C GLN A 3 3.28 5.93 21.56
N GLN A 4 2.60 6.22 20.47
CA GLN A 4 1.82 5.19 19.81
C GLN A 4 2.78 4.18 19.21
N LYS A 5 2.62 2.94 19.62
CA LYS A 5 3.45 1.85 19.13
C LYS A 5 2.66 1.01 18.14
N PHE A 6 3.30 0.71 17.04
CA PHE A 6 2.73 -0.21 16.06
C PHE A 6 3.70 -1.35 15.78
N ILE A 7 3.20 -2.47 15.32
CA ILE A 7 4.02 -3.60 14.91
C ILE A 7 3.73 -3.95 13.46
N ILE A 8 4.75 -4.44 12.76
CA ILE A 8 4.60 -4.97 11.41
C ILE A 8 4.62 -6.48 11.51
N THR A 9 3.61 -7.14 10.94
CA THR A 9 3.47 -8.59 11.01
C THR A 9 3.01 -9.13 9.66
N PRO A 10 3.38 -10.38 9.31
CA PRO A 10 2.84 -10.98 8.09
C PRO A 10 1.32 -11.08 8.14
N TYR A 11 0.69 -10.95 6.99
CA TYR A 11 -0.76 -11.09 6.85
C TYR A 11 -1.22 -12.47 7.30
N ASN A 12 -2.38 -12.51 7.95
CA ASN A 12 -3.07 -13.74 8.33
C ASN A 12 -4.55 -13.57 7.93
N PRO A 13 -5.18 -14.58 7.30
CA PRO A 13 -6.58 -14.49 6.87
C PRO A 13 -7.59 -14.11 7.95
N GLN A 14 -7.27 -14.32 9.23
CA GLN A 14 -8.16 -13.86 10.32
C GLN A 14 -8.35 -12.35 10.29
N PHE A 15 -7.42 -11.59 9.69
CA PHE A 15 -7.50 -10.15 9.56
C PHE A 15 -8.11 -9.69 8.23
N ALA A 16 -8.63 -10.62 7.40
CA ALA A 16 -9.08 -10.28 6.05
C ALA A 16 -10.12 -9.17 6.02
N LYS A 17 -11.14 -9.24 6.87
CA LYS A 17 -12.21 -8.23 6.90
C LYS A 17 -11.69 -6.87 7.27
N GLN A 18 -10.87 -6.77 8.32
CA GLN A 18 -10.28 -5.50 8.74
C GLN A 18 -9.37 -4.92 7.66
N THR A 19 -8.55 -5.78 7.05
CA THR A 19 -7.59 -5.36 6.03
C THR A 19 -8.32 -4.79 4.81
N VAL A 20 -9.33 -5.50 4.32
CA VAL A 20 -10.09 -5.06 3.15
C VAL A 20 -10.87 -3.77 3.45
N LYS A 21 -11.47 -3.66 4.64
CA LYS A 21 -12.18 -2.43 4.99
C LYS A 21 -11.23 -1.23 5.02
N MET A 22 -10.10 -1.37 5.68
CA MET A 22 -9.08 -0.32 5.74
C MET A 22 -8.57 0.06 4.34
N TRP A 23 -8.27 -0.94 3.52
CA TRP A 23 -7.80 -0.77 2.15
C TRP A 23 -8.82 -0.01 1.31
N ARG A 24 -10.09 -0.45 1.33
CA ARG A 24 -11.16 0.21 0.56
C ARG A 24 -11.36 1.66 1.00
N ASP A 25 -11.44 1.89 2.31
CA ASP A 25 -11.63 3.24 2.85
C ASP A 25 -10.48 4.17 2.46
N SER A 26 -9.25 3.69 2.56
CA SER A 26 -8.06 4.47 2.23
C SER A 26 -7.97 4.77 0.74
N LYS A 27 -8.23 3.77 -0.10
CA LYS A 27 -8.17 3.93 -1.55
C LYS A 27 -9.26 4.87 -2.05
N GLU A 28 -10.52 4.66 -1.58
CA GLU A 28 -11.63 5.51 -1.99
C GLU A 28 -11.40 6.97 -1.61
N ARG A 29 -10.85 7.20 -0.44
CA ARG A 29 -10.52 8.56 0.00
C ARG A 29 -9.39 9.16 -0.85
N ALA A 30 -8.39 8.37 -1.17
CA ALA A 30 -7.21 8.85 -1.91
C ALA A 30 -7.54 9.23 -3.35
N ILE A 31 -8.43 8.49 -4.01
CA ILE A 31 -8.74 8.70 -5.43
C ILE A 31 -10.11 9.32 -5.69
N GLY A 32 -10.95 9.47 -4.66
CA GLY A 32 -12.27 10.08 -4.80
C GLY A 32 -13.26 9.25 -5.60
N GLN A 33 -13.06 7.94 -5.68
CA GLN A 33 -13.88 7.03 -6.47
C GLN A 33 -14.19 5.78 -5.64
N LYS A 34 -15.45 5.33 -5.68
CA LYS A 34 -15.85 4.14 -4.96
C LYS A 34 -15.28 2.88 -5.60
N GLU A 35 -14.93 1.91 -4.76
CA GLU A 35 -14.46 0.60 -5.20
C GLU A 35 -15.57 -0.11 -5.99
N ALA A 36 -15.24 -0.60 -7.19
CA ALA A 36 -16.19 -1.27 -8.06
C ALA A 36 -16.47 -2.71 -7.64
N HIS A 37 -15.51 -3.36 -6.97
CA HIS A 37 -15.66 -4.75 -6.55
C HIS A 37 -16.41 -4.84 -5.23
N SER A 38 -17.20 -5.92 -5.03
CA SER A 38 -17.86 -6.17 -3.77
C SER A 38 -16.83 -6.44 -2.67
N PHE A 39 -17.25 -6.27 -1.43
CA PHE A 39 -16.39 -6.55 -0.27
C PHE A 39 -15.93 -8.02 -0.30
N GLU A 40 -16.81 -8.95 -0.60
CA GLU A 40 -16.49 -10.38 -0.67
C GLU A 40 -15.50 -10.69 -1.78
N ASN A 41 -15.67 -10.09 -2.96
CA ASN A 41 -14.72 -10.26 -4.05
C ASN A 41 -13.36 -9.70 -3.71
N HIS A 42 -13.31 -8.61 -2.97
CA HIS A 42 -12.06 -8.00 -2.54
C HIS A 42 -11.32 -8.90 -1.52
N ILE A 43 -12.06 -9.52 -0.60
CA ILE A 43 -11.49 -10.51 0.32
C ILE A 43 -10.94 -11.70 -0.47
N HIS A 44 -11.68 -12.18 -1.46
CA HIS A 44 -11.22 -13.28 -2.31
C HIS A 44 -9.93 -12.91 -3.04
N PHE A 45 -9.86 -11.72 -3.61
CA PHE A 45 -8.66 -11.22 -4.28
C PHE A 45 -7.47 -11.19 -3.32
N LEU A 46 -7.67 -10.68 -2.13
CA LEU A 46 -6.60 -10.62 -1.12
C LEU A 46 -6.08 -12.03 -0.78
N ASN A 47 -6.98 -12.95 -0.46
CA ASN A 47 -6.59 -14.28 0.02
C ASN A 47 -6.09 -15.20 -1.08
N GLN A 48 -6.70 -15.16 -2.28
CA GLN A 48 -6.45 -16.15 -3.32
C GLN A 48 -5.48 -15.67 -4.39
N ILE A 49 -5.28 -14.36 -4.51
CA ILE A 49 -4.41 -13.79 -5.54
C ILE A 49 -3.24 -13.04 -4.93
N LEU A 50 -3.53 -11.96 -4.22
CA LEU A 50 -2.48 -11.08 -3.71
C LEU A 50 -1.56 -11.80 -2.71
N TYR A 51 -2.15 -12.47 -1.73
CA TYR A 51 -1.42 -13.19 -0.69
C TYR A 51 -0.55 -14.33 -1.23
N LYS A 52 -0.95 -14.92 -2.37
CA LYS A 52 -0.19 -16.01 -2.99
C LYS A 52 0.93 -15.53 -3.89
N GLN A 53 0.83 -14.32 -4.43
CA GLN A 53 1.79 -13.77 -5.39
C GLN A 53 2.80 -12.84 -4.75
N TYR A 54 2.46 -12.24 -3.61
CA TYR A 54 3.28 -11.23 -2.94
C TYR A 54 3.45 -11.53 -1.48
N GLN A 55 4.49 -10.97 -0.88
CA GLN A 55 4.56 -10.86 0.58
C GLN A 55 3.56 -9.79 0.99
N VAL A 56 2.65 -10.12 1.90
CA VAL A 56 1.71 -9.15 2.43
C VAL A 56 2.02 -8.94 3.91
N ASP A 57 2.36 -7.71 4.28
CA ASP A 57 2.61 -7.32 5.66
C ASP A 57 1.51 -6.38 6.12
N LEU A 58 1.13 -6.51 7.38
CA LEU A 58 0.16 -5.64 8.05
C LEU A 58 0.85 -4.82 9.12
N VAL A 59 0.31 -3.65 9.38
CA VAL A 59 0.66 -2.86 10.56
C VAL A 59 -0.51 -2.92 11.52
N LEU A 60 -0.23 -3.31 12.76
CA LEU A 60 -1.24 -3.40 13.81
C LEU A 60 -0.94 -2.40 14.92
N MET A 61 -1.99 -1.75 15.39
CA MET A 61 -1.98 -0.93 16.62
C MET A 61 -3.14 -1.42 17.48
N ASP A 62 -2.85 -1.93 18.68
CA ASP A 62 -3.86 -2.47 19.58
C ASP A 62 -4.79 -3.47 18.87
N ASP A 63 -4.20 -4.41 18.15
CA ASP A 63 -4.89 -5.46 17.37
C ASP A 63 -5.75 -4.95 16.22
N LYS A 64 -5.64 -3.67 15.88
CA LYS A 64 -6.35 -3.07 14.75
C LYS A 64 -5.43 -2.94 13.55
N VAL A 65 -5.91 -3.34 12.36
CA VAL A 65 -5.16 -3.18 11.11
C VAL A 65 -5.18 -1.71 10.71
N VAL A 66 -4.01 -1.07 10.74
CA VAL A 66 -3.87 0.35 10.39
C VAL A 66 -3.01 0.59 9.15
N GLY A 67 -2.44 -0.47 8.58
CA GLY A 67 -1.68 -0.36 7.33
C GLY A 67 -1.47 -1.71 6.70
N MET A 68 -1.14 -1.69 5.41
CA MET A 68 -0.79 -2.90 4.66
C MET A 68 0.20 -2.57 3.55
N ALA A 69 1.04 -3.55 3.21
CA ALA A 69 1.86 -3.51 2.02
C ALA A 69 1.89 -4.89 1.37
N ALA A 70 1.71 -4.94 0.07
CA ALA A 70 1.89 -6.14 -0.74
C ALA A 70 3.02 -5.88 -1.72
N TYR A 71 4.06 -6.68 -1.67
CA TYR A 71 5.29 -6.40 -2.40
C TYR A 71 6.11 -7.68 -2.63
N ASN A 72 7.07 -7.57 -3.53
CA ASN A 72 8.13 -8.57 -3.68
C ASN A 72 9.49 -7.84 -3.70
N ASP A 73 10.56 -8.50 -4.14
CA ASP A 73 11.89 -7.90 -4.12
C ASP A 73 12.11 -6.82 -5.18
N ARG A 74 11.13 -6.57 -6.07
CA ARG A 74 11.25 -5.62 -7.19
C ARG A 74 10.11 -4.63 -7.30
N GLU A 75 8.96 -4.89 -6.69
CA GLU A 75 7.81 -3.99 -6.86
C GLU A 75 6.93 -3.93 -5.62
N ILE A 76 6.21 -2.82 -5.50
CA ILE A 76 5.12 -2.67 -4.55
C ILE A 76 3.83 -2.72 -5.35
N SER A 77 3.00 -3.72 -5.04
CA SER A 77 1.67 -3.86 -5.65
C SER A 77 0.65 -2.96 -4.95
N GLN A 78 0.68 -2.93 -3.62
CA GLN A 78 -0.25 -2.17 -2.80
C GLN A 78 0.47 -1.63 -1.56
N LEU A 79 0.16 -0.41 -1.16
CA LEU A 79 0.59 0.16 0.12
C LEU A 79 -0.46 1.17 0.54
N TYR A 80 -1.16 0.89 1.64
CA TYR A 80 -2.23 1.74 2.15
C TYR A 80 -2.13 1.89 3.66
N ILE A 81 -2.44 3.09 4.14
CA ILE A 81 -2.46 3.41 5.56
C ILE A 81 -3.86 3.90 5.91
N HIS A 82 -4.40 3.39 7.02
CA HIS A 82 -5.71 3.81 7.54
C HIS A 82 -5.78 5.34 7.64
N VAL A 83 -6.90 5.91 7.18
CA VAL A 83 -7.06 7.36 7.05
C VAL A 83 -6.82 8.11 8.36
N ASP A 84 -7.13 7.50 9.50
CA ASP A 84 -6.98 8.13 10.81
C ASP A 84 -5.57 7.95 11.41
N TYR A 85 -4.69 7.22 10.74
CA TYR A 85 -3.35 6.88 11.25
C TYR A 85 -2.22 7.35 10.34
N GLN A 86 -2.52 8.24 9.41
CA GLN A 86 -1.52 8.83 8.53
C GLN A 86 -0.71 9.89 9.27
N GLY A 87 0.52 10.12 8.83
CA GLY A 87 1.38 11.15 9.40
C GLY A 87 2.11 10.76 10.67
N ILE A 88 2.08 9.49 11.08
CA ILE A 88 2.77 9.02 12.29
C ILE A 88 3.90 8.03 12.02
N GLY A 89 4.32 7.91 10.76
CA GLY A 89 5.49 7.09 10.39
C GLY A 89 5.20 5.67 9.96
N ILE A 90 3.94 5.26 9.87
CA ILE A 90 3.58 3.88 9.46
C ILE A 90 4.00 3.62 8.02
N GLY A 91 3.67 4.52 7.11
CA GLY A 91 4.04 4.37 5.69
C GLY A 91 5.55 4.31 5.51
N GLN A 92 6.28 5.15 6.25
CA GLN A 92 7.74 5.16 6.20
C GLN A 92 8.33 3.83 6.68
N ALA A 93 7.81 3.29 7.78
CA ALA A 93 8.27 2.01 8.31
C ALA A 93 8.03 0.86 7.33
N LEU A 94 6.87 0.84 6.68
CA LEU A 94 6.57 -0.17 5.66
C LEU A 94 7.51 -0.03 4.46
N LEU A 95 7.70 1.18 3.97
CA LEU A 95 8.57 1.42 2.80
C LEU A 95 10.03 1.05 3.11
N ASP A 96 10.52 1.41 4.29
CA ASP A 96 11.89 1.06 4.69
C ASP A 96 12.07 -0.46 4.70
N ARG A 97 11.07 -1.19 5.19
CA ARG A 97 11.11 -2.66 5.20
C ARG A 97 11.13 -3.24 3.79
N VAL A 98 10.32 -2.69 2.88
CA VAL A 98 10.33 -3.12 1.48
C VAL A 98 11.68 -2.87 0.84
N LYS A 99 12.27 -1.70 1.07
CA LYS A 99 13.60 -1.35 0.55
C LYS A 99 14.67 -2.31 1.05
N GLU A 100 14.66 -2.65 2.33
CA GLU A 100 15.62 -3.61 2.91
C GLU A 100 15.53 -4.98 2.26
N ARG A 101 14.34 -5.41 1.89
CA ARG A 101 14.09 -6.72 1.30
C ARG A 101 14.19 -6.74 -0.22
N SER A 102 14.45 -5.60 -0.82
CA SER A 102 14.51 -5.47 -2.28
C SER A 102 15.85 -5.94 -2.86
N CYS A 103 15.83 -6.20 -4.16
CA CYS A 103 17.06 -6.47 -4.92
C CYS A 103 17.87 -5.20 -5.21
N GLY A 104 17.39 -4.04 -4.75
CA GLY A 104 18.04 -2.75 -4.99
C GLY A 104 17.28 -1.86 -5.98
N THR A 105 16.18 -2.35 -6.53
CA THR A 105 15.31 -1.59 -7.43
C THR A 105 13.88 -1.91 -7.06
N ILE A 106 13.02 -0.88 -6.95
CA ILE A 106 11.59 -1.04 -6.67
C ILE A 106 10.81 -0.20 -7.66
N THR A 107 9.79 -0.80 -8.29
CA THR A 107 8.83 -0.07 -9.12
C THR A 107 7.46 -0.10 -8.47
N LEU A 108 6.65 0.90 -8.76
CA LEU A 108 5.27 0.98 -8.32
C LEU A 108 4.49 1.92 -9.23
N SER A 109 3.16 1.84 -9.12
CA SER A 109 2.27 2.80 -9.77
C SER A 109 1.38 3.45 -8.73
N THR A 110 1.07 4.72 -8.91
CA THR A 110 0.09 5.43 -8.09
C THR A 110 -0.76 6.31 -8.98
N PHE A 111 -1.99 6.60 -8.54
CA PHE A 111 -2.89 7.45 -9.32
C PHE A 111 -2.44 8.91 -9.26
N GLU A 112 -2.55 9.60 -10.40
CA GLU A 112 -2.16 11.01 -10.50
C GLU A 112 -2.96 11.90 -9.54
N VAL A 113 -4.21 11.54 -9.23
CA VAL A 113 -5.03 12.28 -8.28
C VAL A 113 -4.55 12.13 -6.84
N ASN A 114 -3.76 11.10 -6.54
CA ASN A 114 -3.25 10.86 -5.19
C ASN A 114 -1.95 11.62 -4.94
N LYS A 115 -2.08 12.92 -4.67
CA LYS A 115 -0.92 13.81 -4.49
C LYS A 115 -0.08 13.45 -3.27
N ASN A 116 -0.72 12.99 -2.20
CA ASN A 116 -0.01 12.61 -0.98
C ASN A 116 0.95 11.43 -1.23
N ALA A 117 0.49 10.43 -2.01
CA ALA A 117 1.34 9.29 -2.36
C ALA A 117 2.52 9.74 -3.22
N GLN A 118 2.29 10.61 -4.20
CA GLN A 118 3.36 11.13 -5.05
C GLN A 118 4.43 11.83 -4.23
N GLN A 119 4.02 12.72 -3.32
CA GLN A 119 4.96 13.44 -2.45
C GLN A 119 5.75 12.46 -1.57
N PHE A 120 5.08 11.45 -1.03
CA PHE A 120 5.71 10.43 -0.18
C PHE A 120 6.78 9.65 -0.95
N TYR A 121 6.46 9.17 -2.14
CA TYR A 121 7.41 8.40 -2.93
C TYR A 121 8.56 9.26 -3.44
N GLU A 122 8.28 10.46 -3.91
CA GLU A 122 9.34 11.37 -4.40
C GLU A 122 10.29 11.77 -3.27
N LYS A 123 9.77 12.02 -2.08
CA LYS A 123 10.58 12.28 -0.89
C LYS A 123 11.49 11.11 -0.55
N ASN A 124 11.09 9.90 -0.88
CA ASN A 124 11.84 8.67 -0.59
C ASN A 124 12.72 8.21 -1.75
N GLY A 125 12.98 9.07 -2.72
CA GLY A 125 13.93 8.81 -3.79
C GLY A 125 13.34 8.13 -5.02
N PHE A 126 12.04 7.98 -5.10
CA PHE A 126 11.38 7.44 -6.29
C PHE A 126 11.29 8.51 -7.36
N LYS A 127 11.52 8.12 -8.60
CA LYS A 127 11.46 9.00 -9.78
C LYS A 127 10.43 8.49 -10.77
N ILE A 128 9.78 9.41 -11.46
CA ILE A 128 8.79 9.07 -12.48
C ILE A 128 9.51 8.42 -13.67
N ILE A 129 9.04 7.24 -14.07
CA ILE A 129 9.55 6.54 -15.24
C ILE A 129 8.50 6.38 -16.34
N GLY A 130 7.24 6.69 -16.06
CA GLY A 130 6.18 6.61 -17.06
C GLY A 130 4.85 7.08 -16.53
N LYS A 131 3.87 7.17 -17.42
CA LYS A 131 2.49 7.53 -17.11
C LYS A 131 1.56 6.67 -17.96
N GLY A 132 0.38 6.39 -17.43
CA GLY A 132 -0.62 5.60 -18.14
C GLY A 132 -2.02 5.86 -17.65
N GLN A 133 -2.97 5.07 -18.16
CA GLN A 133 -4.38 5.13 -17.75
C GLN A 133 -5.04 3.75 -17.95
N GLU A 134 -4.25 2.71 -18.19
CA GLU A 134 -4.76 1.37 -18.40
C GLU A 134 -4.90 0.62 -17.08
N ASN A 135 -5.97 0.96 -16.33
CA ASN A 135 -6.28 0.34 -15.06
C ASN A 135 -7.79 0.23 -14.90
N GLU A 136 -8.23 -0.55 -13.92
CA GLU A 136 -9.65 -0.80 -13.67
C GLU A 136 -10.43 0.49 -13.37
N GLU A 137 -9.80 1.45 -12.71
CA GLU A 137 -10.42 2.71 -12.31
C GLU A 137 -10.52 3.69 -13.47
N ASN A 138 -9.80 3.44 -14.57
CA ASN A 138 -9.72 4.32 -15.73
C ASN A 138 -9.27 5.74 -15.35
N LEU A 139 -8.32 5.82 -14.42
CA LEU A 139 -7.74 7.07 -13.96
C LEU A 139 -6.27 7.16 -14.38
N PRO A 140 -5.77 8.38 -14.67
CA PRO A 140 -4.34 8.54 -14.95
C PRO A 140 -3.49 8.03 -13.80
N ASP A 141 -2.44 7.29 -14.14
CA ASP A 141 -1.48 6.80 -13.15
C ASP A 141 -0.06 7.20 -13.52
N ILE A 142 0.81 7.11 -12.53
CA ILE A 142 2.22 7.45 -12.65
C ILE A 142 3.02 6.25 -12.21
N GLN A 143 3.99 5.83 -13.03
CA GLN A 143 4.92 4.77 -12.67
C GLN A 143 6.18 5.38 -12.08
N TYR A 144 6.62 4.84 -10.95
CA TYR A 144 7.79 5.29 -10.21
C TYR A 144 8.82 4.18 -10.09
N GLU A 145 10.08 4.57 -9.99
CA GLU A 145 11.17 3.65 -9.72
C GLU A 145 12.13 4.25 -8.71
N TRP A 146 12.58 3.40 -7.79
CA TRP A 146 13.64 3.70 -6.85
C TRP A 146 14.79 2.74 -7.10
N GLU A 147 16.02 3.27 -7.07
CA GLU A 147 17.24 2.48 -7.14
C GLU A 147 18.09 2.76 -5.93
N LYS A 148 18.63 1.69 -5.34
CA LYS A 148 19.57 1.80 -4.22
C LYS A 148 20.88 2.39 -4.71
N GLU A 149 21.39 3.34 -3.95
CA GLU A 149 22.68 3.95 -4.23
C GLU A 149 23.84 3.05 -3.81
#